data_aa60f19d8f918cddea6658d6fff179d9
#
_entry.id   aa60f19d8f918cddea6658d6fff179d9
#
_cell.length_a   1.000
_cell.length_b   1.000
_cell.length_c   1.000
_cell.angle_alpha   90.00
_cell.angle_beta   90.00
_cell.angle_gamma   90.00
#
_symmetry.space_group_name_H-M   'P 1'
#
loop_
_entity.id
_entity.type
_entity.pdbx_description
1 polymer ?
#
loop_
_entity_poly.entity_id
_entity_poly.type
_entity_poly.pdbx_seq_one_letter_code
_entity_poly.pdbx_strand_id
1 'polypeptide(L)'
;MSKIDTIESISDKLAATSISVVPKRCVYIRNWHSRCRSCLAACQHDAIKRSLGHLSIDSELCTNCGACVAACPTSAMSTTAPSATEIVRQARISAERNAGSAAFICARHAQATHVDTDRVVVLPCLNYLDEYLITGMFALKFKRVVLFTLSCEGCDIDCEQPYFEEMIRSTRQVLDLWKVPCTFATLDEVPATLVLDKPRAQVNVIKSDRREAFEQAGASAVGYAWHAVSSAIGSLTGEAAPDPNAQIIMTPEER
;
A
#
# COMPACT_ATOMS: atom_id res chain seq x y z
N MET A 1 0.93 -33.68 -19.31
CA MET A 1 0.45 -32.58 -18.46
C MET A 1 -0.90 -32.11 -19.00
N SER A 2 -1.94 -32.20 -18.21
CA SER A 2 -3.27 -31.77 -18.61
C SER A 2 -3.36 -30.25 -18.65
N LYS A 3 -4.28 -29.69 -19.46
CA LYS A 3 -4.52 -28.22 -19.46
C LYS A 3 -4.96 -27.72 -18.08
N ILE A 4 -5.53 -28.57 -17.25
CA ILE A 4 -5.94 -28.29 -15.87
C ILE A 4 -4.71 -28.12 -14.99
N ASP A 5 -3.71 -29.03 -15.09
CA ASP A 5 -2.46 -28.94 -14.30
C ASP A 5 -1.69 -27.65 -14.61
N THR A 6 -1.80 -27.16 -15.86
CA THR A 6 -1.18 -25.89 -16.28
C THR A 6 -1.92 -24.68 -15.68
N ILE A 7 -3.25 -24.71 -15.63
CA ILE A 7 -4.07 -23.63 -15.05
C ILE A 7 -3.88 -23.58 -13.54
N GLU A 8 -3.85 -24.71 -12.85
CA GLU A 8 -3.58 -24.77 -11.41
C GLU A 8 -2.18 -24.26 -11.08
N SER A 9 -1.15 -24.65 -11.85
CA SER A 9 0.22 -24.17 -11.64
C SER A 9 0.37 -22.66 -11.90
N ILE A 10 -0.38 -22.10 -12.86
CA ILE A 10 -0.43 -20.65 -13.13
C ILE A 10 -1.20 -19.94 -12.01
N SER A 11 -2.31 -20.50 -11.54
CA SER A 11 -3.08 -19.97 -10.43
C SER A 11 -2.27 -19.92 -9.14
N ASP A 12 -1.51 -20.98 -8.83
CA ASP A 12 -0.65 -21.04 -7.65
C ASP A 12 0.52 -20.05 -7.72
N LYS A 13 1.11 -19.87 -8.90
CA LYS A 13 2.16 -18.87 -9.14
C LYS A 13 1.65 -17.42 -9.04
N LEU A 14 0.43 -17.14 -9.53
CA LEU A 14 -0.22 -15.84 -9.39
C LEU A 14 -0.67 -15.55 -7.95
N ALA A 15 -0.99 -16.59 -7.19
CA ALA A 15 -1.37 -16.45 -5.77
C ALA A 15 -0.19 -16.35 -4.80
N ALA A 16 1.05 -16.56 -5.26
CA ALA A 16 2.22 -16.65 -4.39
C ALA A 16 2.75 -15.28 -3.93
N THR A 17 2.43 -14.18 -4.63
CA THR A 17 2.87 -12.85 -4.23
C THR A 17 1.71 -11.96 -3.80
N SER A 18 1.91 -11.22 -2.70
CA SER A 18 0.99 -10.15 -2.26
C SER A 18 1.25 -8.81 -2.95
N ILE A 19 2.13 -8.77 -3.94
CA ILE A 19 2.50 -7.57 -4.68
C ILE A 19 2.09 -7.72 -6.14
N SER A 20 1.51 -6.68 -6.69
CA SER A 20 1.09 -6.62 -8.10
C SER A 20 1.51 -5.31 -8.75
N VAL A 21 1.49 -5.28 -10.07
CA VAL A 21 1.77 -4.09 -10.87
C VAL A 21 0.46 -3.57 -11.46
N VAL A 22 0.18 -2.28 -11.29
CA VAL A 22 -0.90 -1.57 -11.97
C VAL A 22 -0.36 -0.93 -13.25
N PRO A 23 -0.56 -1.53 -14.44
CA PRO A 23 0.12 -1.12 -15.66
C PRO A 23 -0.15 0.34 -16.07
N LYS A 24 -1.40 0.79 -15.87
CA LYS A 24 -1.84 2.15 -16.21
C LYS A 24 -1.11 3.25 -15.40
N ARG A 25 -0.57 2.93 -14.22
CA ARG A 25 0.18 3.85 -13.37
C ARG A 25 1.69 3.77 -13.61
N CYS A 26 2.18 2.65 -14.13
CA CYS A 26 3.62 2.43 -14.29
C CYS A 26 4.19 3.27 -15.43
N VAL A 27 5.08 4.20 -15.10
CA VAL A 27 5.76 5.06 -16.09
C VAL A 27 6.52 4.24 -17.13
N TYR A 28 7.18 3.15 -16.70
CA TYR A 28 7.93 2.30 -17.61
C TYR A 28 7.03 1.48 -18.55
N ILE A 29 5.91 0.94 -18.07
CA ILE A 29 4.97 0.17 -18.92
C ILE A 29 4.30 1.09 -19.93
N ARG A 30 3.95 2.32 -19.53
CA ARG A 30 3.34 3.32 -20.41
C ARG A 30 4.33 3.88 -21.44
N ASN A 31 5.60 3.94 -21.09
CA ASN A 31 6.68 4.38 -21.97
C ASN A 31 7.94 3.57 -21.65
N TRP A 32 8.20 2.55 -22.44
CA TRP A 32 9.35 1.64 -22.25
C TRP A 32 10.72 2.29 -22.41
N HIS A 33 10.80 3.50 -22.97
CA HIS A 33 12.00 4.33 -22.98
C HIS A 33 12.25 5.03 -21.63
N SER A 34 11.27 5.03 -20.71
CA SER A 34 11.45 5.60 -19.40
C SER A 34 12.61 4.95 -18.63
N ARG A 35 13.38 5.78 -17.93
CA ARG A 35 14.50 5.34 -17.09
C ARG A 35 14.08 4.96 -15.68
N CYS A 36 12.77 4.99 -15.36
CA CYS A 36 12.27 4.64 -14.03
C CYS A 36 12.70 3.21 -13.65
N ARG A 37 13.35 3.05 -12.49
CA ARG A 37 13.85 1.80 -11.95
C ARG A 37 13.63 1.68 -10.44
N SER A 38 12.80 2.54 -9.84
CA SER A 38 12.64 2.63 -8.39
C SER A 38 12.30 1.29 -7.74
N CYS A 39 11.32 0.54 -8.29
CA CYS A 39 10.95 -0.76 -7.76
C CYS A 39 12.05 -1.83 -7.91
N LEU A 40 12.85 -1.77 -8.99
CA LEU A 40 13.98 -2.68 -9.17
C LEU A 40 15.09 -2.36 -8.17
N ALA A 41 15.40 -1.07 -7.98
CA ALA A 41 16.44 -0.64 -7.05
C ALA A 41 16.06 -0.93 -5.58
N ALA A 42 14.77 -0.94 -5.26
CA ALA A 42 14.28 -1.27 -3.92
C ALA A 42 14.19 -2.77 -3.64
N CYS A 43 14.29 -3.62 -4.66
CA CYS A 43 14.16 -5.07 -4.49
C CYS A 43 15.52 -5.70 -4.22
N GLN A 44 15.79 -6.06 -2.97
CA GLN A 44 17.04 -6.71 -2.57
C GLN A 44 17.15 -8.16 -3.05
N HIS A 45 16.03 -8.78 -3.42
CA HIS A 45 15.96 -10.18 -3.86
C HIS A 45 15.93 -10.33 -5.38
N ASP A 46 16.12 -9.23 -6.15
CA ASP A 46 16.04 -9.22 -7.61
C ASP A 46 14.78 -9.91 -8.18
N ALA A 47 13.69 -9.91 -7.41
CA ALA A 47 12.43 -10.53 -7.80
C ALA A 47 11.69 -9.78 -8.92
N ILE A 48 12.04 -8.50 -9.18
CA ILE A 48 11.36 -7.68 -10.19
C ILE A 48 12.19 -7.64 -11.45
N LYS A 49 11.60 -8.11 -12.55
CA LYS A 49 12.23 -8.15 -13.86
C LYS A 49 11.54 -7.20 -14.84
N ARG A 50 12.33 -6.59 -15.71
CA ARG A 50 11.89 -5.60 -16.69
C ARG A 50 12.23 -6.06 -18.10
N SER A 51 11.25 -6.10 -18.99
CA SER A 51 11.46 -6.48 -20.39
C SER A 51 10.46 -5.75 -21.29
N LEU A 52 10.97 -5.00 -22.30
CA LEU A 52 10.21 -4.39 -23.39
C LEU A 52 8.81 -3.85 -23.02
N GLY A 53 8.74 -2.98 -22.01
CA GLY A 53 7.46 -2.41 -21.54
C GLY A 53 6.67 -3.31 -20.60
N HIS A 54 7.24 -4.40 -20.12
CA HIS A 54 6.63 -5.30 -19.14
C HIS A 54 7.43 -5.31 -17.84
N LEU A 55 6.71 -5.43 -16.72
CA LEU A 55 7.27 -5.77 -15.42
C LEU A 55 6.68 -7.09 -14.96
N SER A 56 7.52 -7.98 -14.49
CA SER A 56 7.11 -9.24 -13.86
C SER A 56 7.72 -9.34 -12.48
N ILE A 57 7.00 -10.03 -11.58
CA ILE A 57 7.46 -10.33 -10.23
C ILE A 57 7.65 -11.85 -10.15
N ASP A 58 8.84 -12.25 -9.82
CA ASP A 58 9.19 -13.65 -9.59
C ASP A 58 8.70 -14.06 -8.20
N SER A 59 7.71 -14.94 -8.14
CA SER A 59 7.08 -15.36 -6.89
C SER A 59 7.98 -16.22 -6.01
N GLU A 60 8.99 -16.86 -6.57
CA GLU A 60 9.94 -17.69 -5.81
C GLU A 60 10.98 -16.83 -5.09
N LEU A 61 11.31 -15.67 -5.67
CA LEU A 61 12.26 -14.72 -5.10
C LEU A 61 11.58 -13.64 -4.24
N CYS A 62 10.29 -13.40 -4.42
CA CYS A 62 9.58 -12.32 -3.75
C CYS A 62 9.25 -12.67 -2.29
N THR A 63 9.86 -11.95 -1.34
CA THR A 63 9.60 -12.10 0.09
C THR A 63 8.37 -11.33 0.59
N ASN A 64 7.63 -10.67 -0.29
CA ASN A 64 6.49 -9.82 0.06
C ASN A 64 6.83 -8.69 1.06
N CYS A 65 8.04 -8.17 1.03
CA CYS A 65 8.49 -7.11 1.95
C CYS A 65 7.82 -5.75 1.72
N GLY A 66 7.30 -5.48 0.51
CA GLY A 66 6.64 -4.22 0.17
C GLY A 66 7.58 -3.06 -0.18
N ALA A 67 8.90 -3.21 -0.12
CA ALA A 67 9.85 -2.13 -0.42
C ALA A 67 9.63 -1.49 -1.80
N CYS A 68 9.26 -2.30 -2.79
CA CYS A 68 8.89 -1.81 -4.13
C CYS A 68 7.61 -0.97 -4.16
N VAL A 69 6.69 -1.18 -3.20
CA VAL A 69 5.46 -0.38 -3.04
C VAL A 69 5.83 0.98 -2.49
N ALA A 70 6.56 1.03 -1.37
CA ALA A 70 7.02 2.28 -0.76
C ALA A 70 7.89 3.12 -1.72
N ALA A 71 8.73 2.47 -2.54
CA ALA A 71 9.62 3.13 -3.49
C ALA A 71 8.95 3.62 -4.78
N CYS A 72 7.69 3.24 -5.05
CA CYS A 72 7.05 3.53 -6.32
C CYS A 72 6.48 4.95 -6.39
N PRO A 73 7.05 5.89 -7.18
CA PRO A 73 6.62 7.29 -7.18
C PRO A 73 5.24 7.51 -7.81
N THR A 74 4.66 6.49 -8.42
CA THR A 74 3.35 6.58 -9.10
C THR A 74 2.34 5.59 -8.53
N SER A 75 2.65 4.95 -7.39
CA SER A 75 1.83 3.90 -6.77
C SER A 75 1.38 2.81 -7.76
N ALA A 76 2.26 2.51 -8.73
CA ALA A 76 2.03 1.44 -9.70
C ALA A 76 2.30 0.05 -9.12
N MET A 77 3.21 -0.06 -8.14
CA MET A 77 3.36 -1.25 -7.32
C MET A 77 2.30 -1.21 -6.23
N SER A 78 1.52 -2.25 -6.09
CA SER A 78 0.38 -2.29 -5.17
C SER A 78 0.33 -3.63 -4.44
N THR A 79 -0.21 -3.61 -3.24
CA THR A 79 -0.46 -4.81 -2.45
C THR A 79 -1.84 -5.39 -2.79
N THR A 80 -1.95 -6.72 -2.81
CA THR A 80 -3.20 -7.45 -3.06
C THR A 80 -3.72 -8.13 -1.79
N ALA A 81 -2.81 -8.49 -0.88
CA ALA A 81 -3.12 -9.16 0.37
C ALA A 81 -2.26 -8.60 1.53
N PRO A 82 -2.74 -7.63 2.31
CA PRO A 82 -4.03 -6.92 2.18
C PRO A 82 -4.05 -5.93 1.00
N SER A 83 -5.22 -5.72 0.42
CA SER A 83 -5.41 -4.69 -0.60
C SER A 83 -5.44 -3.28 0.03
N ALA A 84 -5.20 -2.24 -0.79
CA ALA A 84 -5.30 -0.85 -0.33
C ALA A 84 -6.67 -0.53 0.28
N THR A 85 -7.75 -1.07 -0.31
CA THR A 85 -9.12 -0.90 0.21
C THR A 85 -9.27 -1.52 1.60
N GLU A 86 -8.73 -2.72 1.80
CA GLU A 86 -8.78 -3.40 3.09
C GLU A 86 -7.94 -2.65 4.15
N ILE A 87 -6.77 -2.14 3.78
CA ILE A 87 -5.94 -1.31 4.66
C ILE A 87 -6.72 -0.07 5.12
N VAL A 88 -7.37 0.65 4.19
CA VAL A 88 -8.19 1.84 4.53
C VAL A 88 -9.39 1.47 5.40
N ARG A 89 -10.04 0.34 5.12
CA ARG A 89 -11.17 -0.15 5.94
C ARG A 89 -10.74 -0.41 7.39
N GLN A 90 -9.62 -1.09 7.59
CA GLN A 90 -9.08 -1.35 8.93
C GLN A 90 -8.58 -0.07 9.60
N ALA A 91 -7.98 0.83 8.84
CA ALA A 91 -7.59 2.15 9.34
C ALA A 91 -8.77 2.95 9.86
N ARG A 92 -9.94 2.86 9.21
CA ARG A 92 -11.16 3.51 9.67
C ARG A 92 -11.64 2.94 11.00
N ILE A 93 -11.64 1.62 11.15
CA ILE A 93 -11.98 0.95 12.42
C ILE A 93 -11.00 1.40 13.52
N SER A 94 -9.70 1.42 13.23
CA SER A 94 -8.68 1.90 14.16
C SER A 94 -8.94 3.35 14.56
N ALA A 95 -9.24 4.23 13.61
CA ALA A 95 -9.51 5.64 13.86
C ALA A 95 -10.76 5.87 14.73
N GLU A 96 -11.83 5.11 14.50
CA GLU A 96 -13.05 5.16 15.33
C GLU A 96 -12.76 4.83 16.79
N ARG A 97 -11.87 3.85 17.03
CA ARG A 97 -11.48 3.41 18.38
C ARG A 97 -10.40 4.27 19.05
N ASN A 98 -9.73 5.14 18.29
CA ASN A 98 -8.63 5.99 18.75
C ASN A 98 -8.87 7.49 18.50
N ALA A 99 -10.09 7.97 18.72
CA ALA A 99 -10.46 9.39 18.62
C ALA A 99 -10.04 10.05 17.27
N GLY A 100 -10.18 9.32 16.16
CA GLY A 100 -9.85 9.79 14.82
C GLY A 100 -8.40 9.53 14.38
N SER A 101 -7.64 8.74 15.16
CA SER A 101 -6.24 8.39 14.87
C SER A 101 -6.13 6.96 14.33
N ALA A 102 -5.76 6.78 13.07
CA ALA A 102 -5.41 5.47 12.53
C ALA A 102 -3.95 5.13 12.91
N ALA A 103 -3.74 4.00 13.55
CA ALA A 103 -2.44 3.54 14.02
C ALA A 103 -2.02 2.27 13.26
N PHE A 104 -0.75 2.18 12.86
CA PHE A 104 -0.21 1.09 12.08
C PHE A 104 1.07 0.54 12.70
N ILE A 105 1.21 -0.79 12.64
CA ILE A 105 2.38 -1.51 13.12
C ILE A 105 2.65 -2.72 12.21
N CYS A 106 3.91 -3.15 12.09
CA CYS A 106 4.21 -4.41 11.39
C CYS A 106 3.92 -5.63 12.29
N ALA A 107 3.66 -6.77 11.65
CA ALA A 107 3.27 -8.01 12.33
C ALA A 107 4.29 -8.47 13.38
N ARG A 108 5.59 -8.37 13.08
CA ARG A 108 6.67 -8.71 14.00
C ARG A 108 6.59 -7.91 15.30
N HIS A 109 6.50 -6.59 15.18
CA HIS A 109 6.43 -5.73 16.36
C HIS A 109 5.10 -5.84 17.10
N ALA A 110 4.00 -6.07 16.37
CA ALA A 110 2.70 -6.30 17.00
C ALA A 110 2.71 -7.55 17.91
N GLN A 111 3.43 -8.59 17.50
CA GLN A 111 3.61 -9.79 18.32
C GLN A 111 4.50 -9.52 19.54
N ALA A 112 5.62 -8.85 19.33
CA ALA A 112 6.59 -8.56 20.39
C ALA A 112 6.05 -7.61 21.48
N THR A 113 5.21 -6.63 21.09
CA THR A 113 4.65 -5.62 21.99
C THR A 113 3.26 -5.98 22.52
N HIS A 114 2.67 -7.10 22.10
CA HIS A 114 1.31 -7.50 22.47
C HIS A 114 0.26 -6.41 22.24
N VAL A 115 0.37 -5.72 21.11
CA VAL A 115 -0.50 -4.59 20.79
C VAL A 115 -1.97 -5.01 20.65
N ASP A 116 -2.90 -4.11 21.00
CA ASP A 116 -4.33 -4.30 20.79
C ASP A 116 -4.68 -4.20 19.28
N THR A 117 -4.80 -5.35 18.64
CA THR A 117 -5.10 -5.48 17.21
C THR A 117 -6.52 -5.01 16.82
N ASP A 118 -7.38 -4.70 17.77
CA ASP A 118 -8.68 -4.08 17.52
C ASP A 118 -8.56 -2.56 17.37
N ARG A 119 -7.46 -1.98 17.86
CA ARG A 119 -7.19 -0.55 17.84
C ARG A 119 -6.05 -0.17 16.89
N VAL A 120 -5.16 -1.10 16.57
CA VAL A 120 -4.00 -0.88 15.73
C VAL A 120 -4.06 -1.79 14.50
N VAL A 121 -3.84 -1.24 13.33
CA VAL A 121 -3.79 -1.97 12.06
C VAL A 121 -2.46 -2.70 11.96
N VAL A 122 -2.51 -4.01 11.85
CA VAL A 122 -1.32 -4.85 11.72
C VAL A 122 -1.10 -5.22 10.27
N LEU A 123 0.02 -4.76 9.70
CA LEU A 123 0.46 -5.07 8.34
C LEU A 123 1.61 -6.09 8.34
N PRO A 124 1.81 -6.86 7.28
CA PRO A 124 3.00 -7.71 7.14
C PRO A 124 4.28 -6.91 7.34
N CYS A 125 4.40 -5.78 6.66
CA CYS A 125 5.44 -4.76 6.84
C CYS A 125 4.85 -3.37 6.61
N LEU A 126 5.41 -2.33 7.24
CA LEU A 126 4.97 -0.94 7.02
C LEU A 126 5.28 -0.44 5.61
N ASN A 127 6.19 -1.07 4.87
CA ASN A 127 6.43 -0.83 3.44
C ASN A 127 5.21 -1.11 2.54
N TYR A 128 4.13 -1.68 3.08
CA TYR A 128 2.83 -1.81 2.39
C TYR A 128 2.09 -0.47 2.27
N LEU A 129 2.55 0.54 3.00
CA LEU A 129 2.02 1.91 2.90
C LEU A 129 2.85 2.69 1.88
N ASP A 130 2.18 3.42 1.01
CA ASP A 130 2.79 4.39 0.10
C ASP A 130 2.25 5.80 0.37
N GLU A 131 2.88 6.80 -0.23
CA GLU A 131 2.48 8.21 -0.11
C GLU A 131 1.02 8.42 -0.52
N TYR A 132 0.58 7.77 -1.60
CA TYR A 132 -0.77 7.89 -2.11
C TYR A 132 -1.82 7.37 -1.12
N LEU A 133 -1.54 6.24 -0.49
CA LEU A 133 -2.44 5.64 0.50
C LEU A 133 -2.55 6.50 1.76
N ILE A 134 -1.43 7.03 2.25
CA ILE A 134 -1.41 7.87 3.45
C ILE A 134 -2.10 9.21 3.17
N THR A 135 -1.77 9.89 2.07
CA THR A 135 -2.42 11.15 1.69
C THR A 135 -3.91 10.95 1.40
N GLY A 136 -4.27 9.81 0.80
CA GLY A 136 -5.66 9.40 0.58
C GLY A 136 -6.46 9.25 1.88
N MET A 137 -5.85 8.74 2.95
CA MET A 137 -6.51 8.68 4.27
C MET A 137 -6.87 10.08 4.78
N PHE A 138 -5.99 11.08 4.62
CA PHE A 138 -6.32 12.45 5.01
C PHE A 138 -7.41 13.07 4.15
N ALA A 139 -7.44 12.78 2.86
CA ALA A 139 -8.57 13.15 1.99
C ALA A 139 -9.89 12.52 2.46
N LEU A 140 -9.84 11.32 3.06
CA LEU A 140 -10.98 10.65 3.71
C LEU A 140 -11.26 11.16 5.13
N LYS A 141 -10.70 12.33 5.52
CA LYS A 141 -10.93 13.02 6.79
C LYS A 141 -10.39 12.31 8.04
N PHE A 142 -9.37 11.47 7.90
CA PHE A 142 -8.62 11.02 9.06
C PHE A 142 -7.92 12.22 9.72
N LYS A 143 -8.00 12.33 11.04
CA LYS A 143 -7.38 13.43 11.78
C LYS A 143 -5.89 13.20 12.00
N ARG A 144 -5.53 11.93 12.20
CA ARG A 144 -4.16 11.52 12.50
C ARG A 144 -3.87 10.15 11.89
N VAL A 145 -2.68 10.00 11.34
CA VAL A 145 -2.10 8.71 10.96
C VAL A 145 -0.80 8.54 11.73
N VAL A 146 -0.65 7.44 12.43
CA VAL A 146 0.51 7.12 13.28
C VAL A 146 1.12 5.81 12.81
N LEU A 147 2.43 5.82 12.55
CA LEU A 147 3.20 4.64 12.22
C LEU A 147 4.13 4.30 13.40
N PHE A 148 4.05 3.08 13.91
CA PHE A 148 5.00 2.58 14.92
C PHE A 148 6.22 2.01 14.22
N THR A 149 7.27 2.83 14.10
CA THR A 149 8.50 2.54 13.34
C THR A 149 9.62 2.05 14.27
N LEU A 150 9.41 0.86 14.87
CA LEU A 150 10.40 0.23 15.72
C LEU A 150 11.57 -0.33 14.89
N SER A 151 12.68 -0.70 15.56
CA SER A 151 13.89 -1.23 14.90
C SER A 151 13.61 -2.48 14.08
N CYS A 152 14.06 -2.50 12.84
CA CYS A 152 13.99 -3.67 11.95
C CYS A 152 15.22 -4.59 12.07
N GLU A 153 16.12 -4.33 13.00
CA GLU A 153 17.29 -5.20 13.23
C GLU A 153 16.87 -6.64 13.51
N GLY A 154 17.47 -7.60 12.79
CA GLY A 154 17.11 -9.01 12.85
C GLY A 154 15.69 -9.33 12.33
N CYS A 155 15.14 -8.56 11.41
CA CYS A 155 13.86 -8.85 10.77
C CYS A 155 13.99 -9.95 9.71
N ASP A 156 13.16 -10.99 9.78
CA ASP A 156 13.17 -12.11 8.82
C ASP A 156 12.83 -11.70 7.39
N ILE A 157 12.13 -10.56 7.23
CA ILE A 157 11.77 -10.00 5.91
C ILE A 157 12.98 -9.33 5.25
N ASP A 158 13.99 -8.96 6.05
CA ASP A 158 15.25 -8.34 5.62
C ASP A 158 15.03 -7.28 4.52
N CYS A 159 14.41 -6.17 4.89
CA CYS A 159 14.21 -5.05 3.97
C CYS A 159 14.90 -3.81 4.51
N GLU A 160 15.84 -3.25 3.74
CA GLU A 160 16.42 -1.95 4.06
C GLU A 160 15.35 -0.85 4.02
N GLN A 161 15.51 0.13 4.92
CA GLN A 161 14.51 1.16 5.19
C GLN A 161 14.61 2.46 4.35
N PRO A 162 15.63 2.70 3.49
CA PRO A 162 15.84 4.02 2.89
C PRO A 162 14.65 4.50 2.05
N TYR A 163 13.96 3.59 1.38
CA TYR A 163 12.77 3.93 0.57
C TYR A 163 11.55 4.24 1.44
N PHE A 164 11.42 3.60 2.58
CA PHE A 164 10.36 3.89 3.53
C PHE A 164 10.55 5.26 4.19
N GLU A 165 11.77 5.59 4.58
CA GLU A 165 12.11 6.91 5.13
C GLU A 165 11.89 8.02 4.09
N GLU A 166 12.27 7.78 2.83
CA GLU A 166 12.02 8.69 1.73
C GLU A 166 10.51 8.91 1.52
N MET A 167 9.72 7.85 1.54
CA MET A 167 8.26 7.91 1.43
C MET A 167 7.66 8.74 2.58
N ILE A 168 8.12 8.53 3.82
CA ILE A 168 7.68 9.33 4.98
C ILE A 168 8.01 10.81 4.78
N ARG A 169 9.23 11.12 4.32
CA ARG A 169 9.68 12.49 4.08
C ARG A 169 8.86 13.16 2.99
N SER A 170 8.66 12.49 1.86
CA SER A 170 7.85 12.98 0.74
C SER A 170 6.40 13.21 1.17
N THR A 171 5.79 12.26 1.88
CA THR A 171 4.43 12.40 2.41
C THR A 171 4.29 13.64 3.29
N ARG A 172 5.24 13.89 4.21
CA ARG A 172 5.23 15.09 5.06
C ARG A 172 5.29 16.35 4.23
N GLN A 173 6.20 16.44 3.25
CA GLN A 173 6.32 17.58 2.36
C GLN A 173 5.03 17.89 1.60
N VAL A 174 4.36 16.85 1.08
CA VAL A 174 3.07 17.00 0.37
C VAL A 174 1.99 17.53 1.32
N LEU A 175 1.88 16.97 2.52
CA LEU A 175 0.88 17.40 3.51
C LEU A 175 1.12 18.84 3.97
N ASP A 176 2.37 19.25 4.17
CA ASP A 176 2.76 20.61 4.53
C ASP A 176 2.42 21.60 3.41
N LEU A 177 2.68 21.25 2.15
CA LEU A 177 2.32 22.07 0.99
C LEU A 177 0.81 22.26 0.85
N TRP A 178 0.04 21.22 1.11
CA TRP A 178 -1.43 21.27 1.04
C TRP A 178 -2.06 21.99 2.24
N LYS A 179 -1.29 22.27 3.29
CA LYS A 179 -1.77 22.90 4.52
C LYS A 179 -2.98 22.18 5.13
N VAL A 180 -3.01 20.86 4.99
CA VAL A 180 -4.11 20.04 5.53
C VAL A 180 -3.97 20.02 7.06
N PRO A 181 -5.02 20.33 7.84
CA PRO A 181 -5.00 20.28 9.30
C PRO A 181 -5.02 18.79 9.76
N CYS A 182 -3.90 18.11 9.62
CA CYS A 182 -3.75 16.69 9.94
C CYS A 182 -2.44 16.45 10.69
N THR A 183 -2.33 15.29 11.33
CA THR A 183 -1.10 14.86 11.98
C THR A 183 -0.62 13.55 11.37
N PHE A 184 0.53 13.59 10.70
CA PHE A 184 1.25 12.39 10.28
C PHE A 184 2.48 12.21 11.17
N ALA A 185 2.48 11.15 12.00
CA ALA A 185 3.50 10.91 12.99
C ALA A 185 4.13 9.53 12.85
N THR A 186 5.42 9.45 13.15
CA THR A 186 6.15 8.19 13.37
C THR A 186 6.56 8.13 14.82
N LEU A 187 6.39 6.98 15.46
CA LEU A 187 6.75 6.73 16.86
C LEU A 187 7.60 5.46 16.92
N ASP A 188 8.66 5.51 17.71
CA ASP A 188 9.59 4.40 17.99
C ASP A 188 9.15 3.53 19.16
N GLU A 189 8.08 3.92 19.85
CA GLU A 189 7.48 3.18 20.95
C GLU A 189 5.96 3.05 20.80
N VAL A 190 5.41 1.94 21.26
CA VAL A 190 3.96 1.74 21.35
C VAL A 190 3.48 2.22 22.71
N PRO A 191 2.51 3.16 22.78
CA PRO A 191 1.96 3.62 24.04
C PRO A 191 1.35 2.48 24.85
N ALA A 192 1.56 2.47 26.17
CA ALA A 192 1.02 1.45 27.08
C ALA A 192 -0.52 1.30 26.97
N THR A 193 -1.22 2.35 26.59
CA THR A 193 -2.68 2.33 26.38
C THR A 193 -3.12 1.48 25.18
N LEU A 194 -2.20 1.09 24.30
CA LEU A 194 -2.43 0.21 23.14
C LEU A 194 -1.83 -1.19 23.34
N VAL A 195 -1.25 -1.48 24.48
CA VAL A 195 -0.68 -2.78 24.85
C VAL A 195 -1.65 -3.54 25.72
N LEU A 196 -1.79 -4.85 25.48
CA LEU A 196 -2.64 -5.74 26.28
C LEU A 196 -1.83 -6.39 27.40
N ASP A 197 -2.43 -6.51 28.60
CA ASP A 197 -1.81 -7.21 29.74
C ASP A 197 -1.55 -8.71 29.45
N LYS A 198 -2.36 -9.29 28.57
CA LYS A 198 -2.22 -10.69 28.15
C LYS A 198 -2.12 -10.77 26.64
N PRO A 199 -1.11 -11.48 26.10
CA PRO A 199 -0.98 -11.67 24.66
C PRO A 199 -2.21 -12.39 24.10
N ARG A 200 -2.72 -11.94 22.96
CA ARG A 200 -3.69 -12.71 22.18
C ARG A 200 -2.99 -13.90 21.55
N ALA A 201 -3.66 -15.05 21.52
CA ALA A 201 -3.11 -16.29 20.95
C ALA A 201 -2.72 -16.16 19.46
N GLN A 202 -3.32 -15.21 18.75
CA GLN A 202 -2.98 -14.89 17.35
C GLN A 202 -3.08 -13.39 17.13
N VAL A 203 -2.05 -12.81 16.52
CA VAL A 203 -2.08 -11.45 16.00
C VAL A 203 -2.85 -11.48 14.68
N ASN A 204 -3.96 -10.75 14.61
CA ASN A 204 -4.73 -10.62 13.38
C ASN A 204 -4.00 -9.70 12.40
N VAL A 205 -3.06 -10.28 11.64
CA VAL A 205 -2.53 -9.63 10.45
C VAL A 205 -3.64 -9.58 9.42
N ILE A 206 -3.87 -8.42 8.80
CA ILE A 206 -4.87 -8.29 7.75
C ILE A 206 -4.50 -9.26 6.62
N LYS A 207 -5.32 -10.28 6.46
CA LYS A 207 -5.23 -11.22 5.32
C LYS A 207 -6.46 -10.95 4.46
N SER A 208 -6.28 -10.72 3.17
CA SER A 208 -7.42 -10.75 2.27
C SER A 208 -7.94 -12.17 2.15
N ASP A 209 -9.26 -12.34 2.15
CA ASP A 209 -9.85 -13.62 1.77
C ASP A 209 -9.55 -13.84 0.27
N ARG A 210 -8.95 -14.99 -0.08
CA ARG A 210 -8.54 -15.33 -1.46
C ARG A 210 -9.69 -15.17 -2.45
N ARG A 211 -10.92 -15.37 -2.00
CA ARG A 211 -12.12 -15.26 -2.81
C ARG A 211 -12.45 -13.82 -3.18
N GLU A 212 -12.37 -12.89 -2.23
CA GLU A 212 -12.56 -11.46 -2.48
C GLU A 212 -11.46 -10.86 -3.35
N ALA A 213 -10.21 -11.32 -3.21
CA ALA A 213 -9.10 -10.87 -4.06
C ALA A 213 -9.30 -11.29 -5.53
N PHE A 214 -9.90 -12.46 -5.79
CA PHE A 214 -10.20 -12.93 -7.15
C PHE A 214 -11.40 -12.22 -7.78
N GLU A 215 -12.45 -11.95 -7.02
CA GLU A 215 -13.63 -11.21 -7.50
C GLU A 215 -13.28 -9.72 -7.77
N GLN A 216 -12.37 -9.15 -6.99
CA GLN A 216 -11.90 -7.76 -7.17
C GLN A 216 -10.83 -7.63 -8.27
N ALA A 217 -10.03 -8.64 -8.54
CA ALA A 217 -9.08 -8.65 -9.66
C ALA A 217 -9.81 -8.71 -11.03
N GLY A 218 -11.01 -9.30 -11.09
CA GLY A 218 -11.87 -9.32 -12.28
C GLY A 218 -12.62 -8.01 -12.52
N ALA A 219 -12.89 -7.23 -11.47
CA ALA A 219 -13.52 -5.92 -11.53
C ALA A 219 -12.43 -4.85 -11.30
N SER A 220 -11.76 -4.42 -12.37
CA SER A 220 -10.78 -3.34 -12.45
C SER A 220 -10.54 -2.57 -11.13
N ALA A 221 -9.58 -3.05 -10.33
CA ALA A 221 -9.11 -2.42 -9.08
C ALA A 221 -8.70 -0.92 -9.26
N VAL A 222 -8.51 -0.48 -10.49
CA VAL A 222 -8.22 0.90 -10.89
C VAL A 222 -9.41 1.83 -10.71
N GLY A 223 -10.65 1.33 -10.88
CA GLY A 223 -11.86 2.16 -10.76
C GLY A 223 -12.20 2.51 -9.31
N TYR A 224 -12.00 1.59 -8.37
CA TYR A 224 -12.49 1.78 -7.00
C TYR A 224 -11.62 2.73 -6.17
N ALA A 225 -10.30 2.65 -6.25
CA ALA A 225 -9.44 3.59 -5.54
C ALA A 225 -9.58 5.01 -6.10
N TRP A 226 -9.71 5.15 -7.42
CA TRP A 226 -9.97 6.44 -8.06
C TRP A 226 -11.38 6.95 -7.76
N HIS A 227 -12.41 6.10 -7.79
CA HIS A 227 -13.77 6.49 -7.41
C HIS A 227 -13.89 6.89 -5.95
N ALA A 228 -13.21 6.20 -5.03
CA ALA A 228 -13.22 6.58 -3.61
C ALA A 228 -12.54 7.94 -3.39
N VAL A 229 -11.42 8.20 -4.05
CA VAL A 229 -10.70 9.48 -3.95
C VAL A 229 -11.42 10.59 -4.72
N SER A 230 -11.85 10.33 -5.94
CA SER A 230 -12.53 11.36 -6.77
C SER A 230 -13.93 11.68 -6.28
N SER A 231 -14.69 10.72 -5.72
CA SER A 231 -15.97 11.02 -5.07
C SER A 231 -15.78 11.80 -3.75
N ALA A 232 -14.68 11.56 -3.02
CA ALA A 232 -14.33 12.35 -1.84
C ALA A 232 -13.94 13.79 -2.22
N ILE A 233 -13.17 13.96 -3.31
CA ILE A 233 -12.80 15.28 -3.84
C ILE A 233 -14.03 15.99 -4.39
N GLY A 234 -14.88 15.32 -5.16
CA GLY A 234 -16.13 15.88 -5.69
C GLY A 234 -17.11 16.32 -4.60
N SER A 235 -17.18 15.60 -3.48
CA SER A 235 -17.98 16.00 -2.31
C SER A 235 -17.41 17.20 -1.54
N LEU A 236 -16.11 17.48 -1.69
CA LEU A 236 -15.44 18.63 -1.05
C LEU A 236 -15.49 19.90 -1.92
N THR A 237 -15.49 19.75 -3.25
CA THR A 237 -15.43 20.88 -4.21
C THR A 237 -16.78 21.21 -4.81
N GLY A 238 -17.79 20.35 -4.68
CA GLY A 238 -19.09 20.49 -5.33
C GLY A 238 -19.06 20.25 -6.85
N GLU A 239 -17.93 19.83 -7.39
CA GLU A 239 -17.76 19.50 -8.81
C GLU A 239 -17.94 18.00 -9.04
N ALA A 240 -18.53 17.63 -10.17
CA ALA A 240 -18.65 16.23 -10.58
C ALA A 240 -17.25 15.64 -10.78
N ALA A 241 -17.02 14.43 -10.21
CA ALA A 241 -15.75 13.73 -10.36
C ALA A 241 -15.39 13.57 -11.84
N PRO A 242 -14.15 13.88 -12.26
CA PRO A 242 -13.73 13.70 -13.64
C PRO A 242 -13.82 12.22 -14.04
N ASP A 243 -14.35 11.96 -15.23
CA ASP A 243 -14.42 10.61 -15.79
C ASP A 243 -13.01 10.00 -15.88
N PRO A 244 -12.73 8.86 -15.22
CA PRO A 244 -11.43 8.23 -15.27
C PRO A 244 -11.05 7.71 -16.66
N ASN A 245 -12.00 7.65 -17.58
CA ASN A 245 -11.79 7.28 -18.98
C ASN A 245 -11.75 8.51 -19.93
N ALA A 246 -11.96 9.72 -19.40
CA ALA A 246 -11.82 10.93 -20.20
C ALA A 246 -10.36 11.02 -20.70
N GLN A 247 -10.17 10.97 -22.00
CA GLN A 247 -8.90 11.30 -22.62
C GLN A 247 -8.65 12.79 -22.40
N ILE A 248 -7.57 13.14 -21.71
CA ILE A 248 -7.08 14.51 -21.67
C ILE A 248 -6.59 14.83 -23.09
N ILE A 249 -7.44 15.40 -23.89
CA ILE A 249 -7.07 15.94 -25.19
C ILE A 249 -6.42 17.30 -24.92
N MET A 250 -5.06 17.31 -24.87
CA MET A 250 -4.34 18.56 -24.86
C MET A 250 -4.56 19.26 -26.21
N THR A 251 -5.04 20.47 -26.17
CA THR A 251 -5.20 21.29 -27.36
C THR A 251 -3.83 21.65 -27.94
N PRO A 252 -3.71 21.87 -29.27
CA PRO A 252 -2.42 22.19 -29.93
C PRO A 252 -1.71 23.43 -29.39
N GLU A 253 -2.41 24.29 -28.64
CA GLU A 253 -1.88 25.52 -28.05
C GLU A 253 -1.18 25.29 -26.70
N GLU A 254 -1.29 24.10 -26.10
CA GLU A 254 -0.66 23.72 -24.83
C GLU A 254 0.58 22.80 -25.00
N ARG A 255 1.09 22.68 -26.22
CA ARG A 255 2.30 21.91 -26.53
C ARG A 255 3.54 22.78 -26.62
#